data_82122295541c01bbb3448e9c6a64e0b1
#
_entry.id   82122295541c01bbb3448e9c6a64e0b1
#
_cell.length_a   1.000
_cell.length_b   1.000
_cell.length_c   1.000
_cell.angle_alpha   90.00
_cell.angle_beta   90.00
_cell.angle_gamma   90.00
#
_symmetry.space_group_name_H-M   'P 1'
#
loop_
_entity.id
_entity.type
_entity.pdbx_description
1 polymer ?
#
loop_
_entity_poly.entity_id
_entity_poly.type
_entity_poly.pdbx_seq_one_letter_code
_entity_poly.pdbx_strand_id
1 'polypeptide(L)'
;DFDSIFAMNRIVQAIGAKAKNYNVRLGGVIANRSDAVDQIEKYTSRIGLEIAAQFPALDVIRRSRLKKSTLFEMEPSPELEAVQREYMRLAADLWLGGKEYHCVPMKDRDIFDLLGFD
;
A
#
# COMPACT_ATOMS: atom_id res chain seq x y z
N ASP A 1 6.93 -7.06 3.87
CA ASP A 1 7.48 -7.89 4.91
C ASP A 1 7.08 -7.39 6.30
N PHE A 2 7.51 -8.11 7.32
CA PHE A 2 7.16 -7.81 8.71
C PHE A 2 7.64 -6.42 9.16
N ASP A 3 8.88 -6.07 8.81
CA ASP A 3 9.45 -4.77 9.15
C ASP A 3 8.70 -3.63 8.48
N SER A 4 8.17 -3.86 7.30
CA SER A 4 7.38 -2.87 6.57
C SER A 4 6.10 -2.52 7.31
N ILE A 5 5.48 -3.48 7.99
CA ILE A 5 4.26 -3.23 8.77
C ILE A 5 4.58 -2.37 9.99
N PHE A 6 5.70 -2.61 10.67
CA PHE A 6 6.13 -1.75 11.77
C PHE A 6 6.42 -0.33 11.31
N ALA A 7 7.10 -0.19 10.17
CA ALA A 7 7.37 1.12 9.58
C ALA A 7 6.07 1.83 9.23
N MET A 8 5.12 1.12 8.63
CA MET A 8 3.81 1.65 8.28
C MET A 8 3.07 2.14 9.53
N ASN A 9 3.10 1.37 10.61
CA ASN A 9 2.43 1.75 11.85
C ASN A 9 3.00 3.06 12.41
N ARG A 10 4.30 3.28 12.29
CA ARG A 10 4.93 4.54 12.70
C ARG A 10 4.50 5.71 11.84
N ILE A 11 4.31 5.48 10.55
CA ILE A 11 3.77 6.50 9.64
C ILE A 11 2.34 6.86 10.04
N VAL A 12 1.51 5.87 10.36
CA VAL A 12 0.14 6.11 10.85
C VAL A 12 0.15 6.94 12.13
N GLN A 13 1.04 6.62 13.07
CA GLN A 13 1.23 7.41 14.30
C GLN A 13 1.60 8.86 13.98
N ALA A 14 2.56 9.06 13.08
CA ALA A 14 3.02 10.40 12.71
C ALA A 14 1.92 11.22 12.04
N ILE A 15 1.13 10.61 11.16
CA ILE A 15 0.01 11.30 10.51
C ILE A 15 -1.03 11.71 11.54
N GLY A 16 -1.37 10.82 12.48
CA GLY A 16 -2.31 11.13 13.56
C GLY A 16 -1.86 12.30 14.42
N ALA A 17 -0.56 12.36 14.74
CA ALA A 17 0.00 13.44 15.54
C ALA A 17 0.03 14.77 14.79
N LYS A 18 0.16 14.77 13.46
CA LYS A 18 0.33 15.98 12.65
C LYS A 18 -0.95 16.48 11.99
N ALA A 19 -2.00 15.68 11.96
CA ALA A 19 -3.24 16.01 11.28
C ALA A 19 -3.92 17.29 11.79
N LYS A 20 -3.68 17.66 13.05
CA LYS A 20 -4.24 18.87 13.64
C LYS A 20 -3.59 20.16 13.12
N ASN A 21 -2.31 20.09 12.74
CA ASN A 21 -1.51 21.28 12.39
C ASN A 21 -1.13 21.33 10.91
N TYR A 22 -1.30 20.24 10.20
CA TYR A 22 -0.91 20.12 8.79
C TYR A 22 -2.03 19.48 8.00
N ASN A 23 -2.17 19.88 6.74
CA ASN A 23 -3.15 19.30 5.84
C ASN A 23 -2.63 17.97 5.29
N VAL A 24 -2.56 16.98 6.16
CA VAL A 24 -2.12 15.62 5.83
C VAL A 24 -3.27 14.64 6.08
N ARG A 25 -3.54 13.79 5.11
CA ARG A 25 -4.61 12.80 5.18
C ARG A 25 -4.07 11.42 4.84
N LEU A 26 -4.63 10.40 5.50
CA LEU A 26 -4.31 9.00 5.21
C LEU A 26 -5.37 8.46 4.24
N GLY A 27 -4.98 8.21 3.02
CA GLY A 27 -5.90 7.83 1.93
C GLY A 27 -5.98 6.34 1.66
N GLY A 28 -5.15 5.54 2.30
CA GLY A 28 -5.10 4.10 2.07
C GLY A 28 -3.67 3.59 2.08
N VAL A 29 -3.51 2.30 1.80
CA VAL A 29 -2.22 1.63 1.70
C VAL A 29 -2.06 1.06 0.31
N ILE A 30 -0.86 1.15 -0.24
CA ILE A 30 -0.49 0.46 -1.46
C ILE A 30 0.38 -0.74 -1.07
N ALA A 31 -0.08 -1.95 -1.36
CA ALA A 31 0.69 -3.17 -1.16
C ALA A 31 1.60 -3.36 -2.38
N ASN A 32 2.86 -2.96 -2.24
CA ASN A 32 3.81 -2.94 -3.34
C ASN A 32 4.84 -4.06 -3.19
N ARG A 33 5.04 -4.82 -4.27
CA ARG A 33 6.02 -5.91 -4.33
C ARG A 33 5.82 -6.94 -3.23
N SER A 34 4.57 -7.21 -2.86
CA SER A 34 4.26 -8.10 -1.74
C SER A 34 3.38 -9.25 -2.17
N ASP A 35 3.78 -10.45 -1.78
CA ASP A 35 2.97 -11.65 -1.89
C ASP A 35 2.30 -11.99 -0.55
N ALA A 36 2.60 -11.24 0.51
CA ALA A 36 2.06 -11.44 1.86
C ALA A 36 0.88 -10.49 2.14
N VAL A 37 -0.07 -10.44 1.22
CA VAL A 37 -1.23 -9.54 1.32
C VAL A 37 -2.07 -9.86 2.54
N ASP A 38 -2.16 -11.12 2.95
CA ASP A 38 -2.94 -11.54 4.12
C ASP A 38 -2.48 -10.84 5.40
N GLN A 39 -1.17 -10.70 5.59
CA GLN A 39 -0.62 -10.00 6.76
C GLN A 39 -0.93 -8.51 6.71
N ILE A 40 -0.85 -7.92 5.52
CA ILE A 40 -1.18 -6.52 5.32
C ILE A 40 -2.66 -6.28 5.61
N GLU A 41 -3.53 -7.16 5.13
CA GLU A 41 -4.97 -7.08 5.38
C GLU A 41 -5.32 -7.21 6.86
N LYS A 42 -4.65 -8.11 7.58
CA LYS A 42 -4.85 -8.24 9.02
C LYS A 42 -4.54 -6.93 9.73
N TYR A 43 -3.42 -6.31 9.40
CA TYR A 43 -3.02 -5.06 10.00
C TYR A 43 -3.97 -3.92 9.63
N THR A 44 -4.26 -3.73 8.35
CA THR A 44 -5.09 -2.62 7.88
C THR A 44 -6.52 -2.73 8.41
N SER A 45 -7.09 -3.93 8.42
CA SER A 45 -8.43 -4.15 8.97
C SER A 45 -8.49 -3.82 10.45
N ARG A 46 -7.42 -4.14 11.17
CA ARG A 46 -7.36 -3.89 12.63
C ARG A 46 -7.38 -2.41 12.97
N ILE A 47 -6.76 -1.56 12.15
CA ILE A 47 -6.68 -0.12 12.41
C ILE A 47 -7.71 0.69 11.65
N GLY A 48 -8.57 0.06 10.86
CA GLY A 48 -9.61 0.75 10.10
C GLY A 48 -9.11 1.41 8.82
N LEU A 49 -8.12 0.80 8.18
CA LEU A 49 -7.52 1.26 6.93
C LEU A 49 -7.82 0.26 5.82
N GLU A 50 -7.80 0.68 4.58
CA GLU A 50 -8.00 -0.20 3.43
C GLU A 50 -6.79 -0.24 2.51
N ILE A 51 -6.60 -1.37 1.84
CA ILE A 51 -5.61 -1.50 0.76
C ILE A 51 -6.22 -0.88 -0.49
N ALA A 52 -5.65 0.24 -0.92
CA ALA A 52 -6.14 0.99 -2.09
C ALA A 52 -5.71 0.36 -3.41
N ALA A 53 -4.54 -0.27 -3.44
CA ALA A 53 -4.00 -0.91 -4.63
C ALA A 53 -2.99 -1.98 -4.25
N GLN A 54 -2.84 -2.98 -5.13
CA GLN A 54 -1.89 -4.08 -4.95
C GLN A 54 -1.04 -4.24 -6.20
N PHE A 55 0.28 -4.22 -6.02
CA PHE A 55 1.25 -4.43 -7.09
C PHE A 55 2.17 -5.58 -6.69
N PRO A 56 1.93 -6.80 -7.17
CA PRO A 56 2.77 -7.94 -6.82
C PRO A 56 4.17 -7.79 -7.42
N ALA A 57 5.11 -8.61 -6.95
CA ALA A 57 6.48 -8.62 -7.46
C ALA A 57 6.52 -9.33 -8.81
N LEU A 58 6.23 -8.63 -9.89
CA LEU A 58 6.17 -9.17 -11.24
C LEU A 58 7.43 -8.88 -12.04
N ASP A 59 7.84 -9.85 -12.87
CA ASP A 59 9.02 -9.70 -13.70
C ASP A 59 8.89 -8.56 -14.71
N VAL A 60 7.68 -8.30 -15.22
CA VAL A 60 7.43 -7.19 -16.15
C VAL A 60 7.79 -5.84 -15.54
N ILE A 61 7.55 -5.66 -14.22
CA ILE A 61 7.91 -4.44 -13.52
C ILE A 61 9.42 -4.30 -13.43
N ARG A 62 10.12 -5.39 -13.11
CA ARG A 62 11.58 -5.42 -13.07
C ARG A 62 12.18 -5.10 -14.45
N ARG A 63 11.64 -5.73 -15.50
CA ARG A 63 12.11 -5.51 -16.88
C ARG A 63 11.91 -4.06 -17.33
N SER A 64 10.81 -3.43 -16.96
CA SER A 64 10.56 -2.03 -17.31
C SER A 64 11.67 -1.11 -16.78
N ARG A 65 12.11 -1.35 -15.55
CA ARG A 65 13.19 -0.58 -14.95
C ARG A 65 14.53 -0.81 -15.66
N LEU A 66 14.82 -2.07 -16.01
CA LEU A 66 16.05 -2.39 -16.74
C LEU A 66 16.07 -1.75 -18.13
N LYS A 67 14.93 -1.64 -18.78
CA LYS A 67 14.80 -0.99 -20.09
C LYS A 67 14.65 0.52 -19.99
N LYS A 68 14.60 1.07 -18.77
CA LYS A 68 14.37 2.50 -18.52
C LYS A 68 13.09 2.99 -19.19
N SER A 69 12.06 2.16 -19.18
CA SER A 69 10.76 2.43 -19.77
C SER A 69 9.67 2.41 -18.69
N THR A 70 8.60 3.13 -18.91
CA THR A 70 7.42 3.00 -18.08
C THR A 70 6.69 1.72 -18.44
N LEU A 71 5.77 1.28 -17.57
CA LEU A 71 4.94 0.11 -17.87
C LEU A 71 4.00 0.35 -19.07
N PHE A 72 3.76 1.61 -19.43
CA PHE A 72 2.90 1.96 -20.56
C PHE A 72 3.65 1.99 -21.89
N GLU A 73 4.97 1.88 -21.86
CA GLU A 73 5.83 1.83 -23.05
C GLU A 73 6.27 0.40 -23.40
N MET A 74 5.94 -0.57 -22.55
CA MET A 74 6.32 -1.97 -22.75
C MET A 74 5.39 -2.66 -23.75
N GLU A 75 5.87 -3.74 -24.37
CA GLU A 75 5.04 -4.56 -25.28
C GLU A 75 3.85 -5.15 -24.52
N PRO A 76 2.64 -5.13 -25.12
CA PRO A 76 1.45 -5.66 -24.45
C PRO A 76 1.58 -7.13 -24.05
N SER A 77 1.08 -7.45 -22.85
CA SER A 77 0.93 -8.80 -22.35
C SER A 77 -0.22 -8.82 -21.36
N PRO A 78 -0.85 -9.98 -21.08
CA PRO A 78 -1.93 -10.04 -20.08
C PRO A 78 -1.47 -9.58 -18.69
N GLU A 79 -0.25 -9.94 -18.31
CA GLU A 79 0.36 -9.54 -17.04
C GLU A 79 0.53 -8.02 -16.97
N LEU A 80 1.07 -7.42 -18.04
CA LEU A 80 1.26 -5.98 -18.12
C LEU A 80 -0.07 -5.24 -18.08
N GLU A 81 -1.07 -5.72 -18.82
CA GLU A 81 -2.39 -5.08 -18.85
C GLU A 81 -3.05 -5.06 -17.48
N ALA A 82 -2.90 -6.14 -16.71
CA ALA A 82 -3.44 -6.20 -15.34
C ALA A 82 -2.81 -5.13 -14.44
N VAL A 83 -1.50 -4.97 -14.52
CA VAL A 83 -0.78 -3.94 -13.74
C VAL A 83 -1.18 -2.53 -14.20
N GLN A 84 -1.27 -2.32 -15.51
CA GLN A 84 -1.70 -1.02 -16.05
C GLN A 84 -3.10 -0.66 -15.55
N ARG A 85 -4.04 -1.59 -15.54
CA ARG A 85 -5.39 -1.35 -15.03
C ARG A 85 -5.38 -0.96 -13.56
N GLU A 86 -4.54 -1.61 -12.76
CA GLU A 86 -4.42 -1.29 -11.33
C GLU A 86 -3.89 0.13 -11.12
N TYR A 87 -2.86 0.54 -11.87
CA TYR A 87 -2.36 1.91 -11.82
C TYR A 87 -3.40 2.92 -12.25
N MET A 88 -4.12 2.64 -13.34
CA MET A 88 -5.14 3.56 -13.83
C MET A 88 -6.29 3.70 -12.85
N ARG A 89 -6.70 2.60 -12.22
CA ARG A 89 -7.77 2.63 -11.21
C ARG A 89 -7.35 3.47 -10.01
N LEU A 90 -6.13 3.26 -9.52
CA LEU A 90 -5.60 4.04 -8.39
C LEU A 90 -5.51 5.53 -8.74
N ALA A 91 -4.99 5.84 -9.92
CA ALA A 91 -4.88 7.23 -10.37
C ALA A 91 -6.24 7.89 -10.49
N ALA A 92 -7.24 7.18 -11.02
CA ALA A 92 -8.60 7.70 -11.12
C ALA A 92 -9.22 7.96 -9.74
N ASP A 93 -9.05 7.04 -8.80
CA ASP A 93 -9.55 7.20 -7.44
C ASP A 93 -8.94 8.43 -6.76
N LEU A 94 -7.62 8.62 -6.92
CA LEU A 94 -6.92 9.78 -6.36
C LEU A 94 -7.35 11.08 -7.02
N TRP A 95 -7.55 11.06 -8.33
CA TRP A 95 -8.01 12.21 -9.09
C TRP A 95 -9.41 12.68 -8.63
N LEU A 96 -10.28 11.74 -8.29
CA LEU A 96 -11.62 12.02 -7.79
C LEU A 96 -11.65 12.40 -6.30
N GLY A 97 -10.51 12.60 -5.68
CA GLY A 97 -10.39 13.06 -4.31
C GLY A 97 -9.98 12.01 -3.30
N GLY A 98 -9.97 10.74 -3.69
CA GLY A 98 -9.59 9.64 -2.81
C GLY A 98 -10.52 9.45 -1.62
N LYS A 99 -10.06 8.66 -0.66
CA LYS A 99 -10.73 8.45 0.63
C LYS A 99 -9.85 9.02 1.74
N GLU A 100 -10.44 9.24 2.90
CA GLU A 100 -9.73 9.67 4.09
C GLU A 100 -10.05 8.70 5.22
N TYR A 101 -9.00 8.22 5.89
CA TYR A 101 -9.13 7.26 7.00
C TYR A 101 -8.59 7.87 8.27
N HIS A 102 -9.30 7.63 9.36
CA HIS A 102 -8.88 8.00 10.71
C HIS A 102 -8.55 6.72 11.45
N CYS A 103 -7.27 6.43 11.58
CA CYS A 103 -6.80 5.14 12.10
C CYS A 103 -6.20 5.29 13.49
N VAL A 104 -6.41 4.25 14.31
CA VAL A 104 -5.76 4.13 15.61
C VAL A 104 -4.56 3.21 15.43
N PRO A 105 -3.32 3.71 15.52
CA PRO A 105 -2.14 2.87 15.36
C PRO A 105 -2.04 1.83 16.48
N MET A 106 -1.37 0.72 16.19
CA MET A 106 -1.18 -0.35 17.15
C MET A 106 0.10 -0.17 17.94
N LYS A 107 0.14 -0.80 19.12
CA LYS A 107 1.40 -0.97 19.85
C LYS A 107 2.20 -2.09 19.19
N ASP A 108 3.53 -2.02 19.25
CA ASP A 108 4.40 -3.01 18.63
C ASP A 108 4.08 -4.44 19.10
N ARG A 109 3.81 -4.61 20.39
CA ARG A 109 3.42 -5.91 20.96
C ARG A 109 2.18 -6.46 20.27
N ASP A 110 1.18 -5.63 20.04
CA ASP A 110 -0.09 -6.06 19.45
C ASP A 110 0.09 -6.46 17.99
N ILE A 111 1.06 -5.86 17.29
CA ILE A 111 1.40 -6.25 15.92
C ILE A 111 2.00 -7.67 15.90
N PHE A 112 2.91 -7.97 16.83
CA PHE A 112 3.46 -9.32 16.96
C PHE A 112 2.36 -10.36 17.17
N ASP A 113 1.45 -10.09 18.09
CA ASP A 113 0.34 -11.00 18.38
C ASP A 113 -0.59 -11.17 17.17
N LEU A 114 -0.90 -10.08 16.50
CA LEU A 114 -1.80 -10.08 15.33
C LEU A 114 -1.25 -10.91 14.17
N LEU A 115 0.06 -10.82 13.92
CA LEU A 115 0.69 -11.47 12.78
C LEU A 115 1.18 -12.89 13.10
N GLY A 116 0.97 -13.37 14.31
CA GLY A 116 1.31 -14.74 14.70
C GLY A 116 2.78 -14.97 15.00
N PHE A 117 3.51 -13.93 15.34
CA PHE A 117 4.91 -14.06 15.78
C PHE A 117 4.94 -14.15 17.30
N ASP A 118 4.97 -15.36 17.77
CA ASP A 118 5.02 -15.65 19.21
C ASP A 118 6.45 -15.60 19.76
#